data_31dda05af2f077c624c93fe85a223509
#
_entry.id   31dda05af2f077c624c93fe85a223509
#
_cell.length_a   1.000
_cell.length_b   1.000
_cell.length_c   1.000
_cell.angle_alpha   90.00
_cell.angle_beta   90.00
_cell.angle_gamma   90.00
#
_symmetry.space_group_name_H-M   'P 1'
#
loop_
_entity.id
_entity.type
_entity.pdbx_description
1 polymer ?
#
loop_
_entity_poly.entity_id
_entity_poly.type
_entity_poly.pdbx_seq_one_letter_code
_entity_poly.pdbx_strand_id
1 'polypeptide(L)'
;RFSMPPQIHKKDRHLARASRYVPDDVFQDTFLMHISTSPYYPLFAGLEMNAFLHSQRGPGLWEKAFRRSVDLKKKLLKETTLFRPFLPPLVHGRRWEEGRTSEIMKDSAYFALDPKEQWHGFQGFHGDAFLLDPCKVLITTGTFSDERADSIPSPLVSLYLQEQGITPEKSDFYTLLFLAEPGDSEKKMNHLVKALRTFEKAWQDNRKMKDFLPSVPSLPDEGLRVFCCRFHAFLAAHDAGNLLASLFRREDFPRAPLSGHEAHQHFLRGDRTAIPLEKAEGRIALENLMPYPPGICALAAGEMWTKNVLSYFLFLEDYGKKFPAFSPEILGVHHDEKGQPYVWVLAD
;
A
#
# COMPACT_ATOMS: atom_id res chain seq x y z
N ARG A 1 -12.82 5.70 -32.03
CA ARG A 1 -12.34 4.34 -32.28
C ARG A 1 -10.85 4.35 -32.02
N PHE A 2 -10.42 3.80 -30.89
CA PHE A 2 -9.05 3.34 -30.72
C PHE A 2 -8.92 2.08 -31.56
N SER A 3 -8.68 2.23 -32.84
CA SER A 3 -8.03 1.15 -33.56
C SER A 3 -6.56 1.25 -33.16
N MET A 4 -6.05 0.29 -32.38
CA MET A 4 -4.63 0.02 -32.45
C MET A 4 -4.29 -0.05 -33.95
N PRO A 5 -3.25 0.67 -34.41
CA PRO A 5 -2.98 0.70 -35.83
C PRO A 5 -2.81 -0.75 -36.31
N PRO A 6 -3.56 -1.19 -37.33
CA PRO A 6 -3.49 -2.57 -37.83
C PRO A 6 -2.09 -2.98 -38.30
N GLN A 7 -1.17 -2.05 -38.29
CA GLN A 7 0.19 -2.22 -38.78
C GLN A 7 1.13 -2.94 -37.82
N ILE A 8 0.85 -2.97 -36.49
CA ILE A 8 1.71 -3.69 -35.53
C ILE A 8 1.54 -5.21 -35.73
N HIS A 9 0.34 -5.68 -36.04
CA HIS A 9 0.06 -7.10 -36.22
C HIS A 9 0.46 -7.66 -37.62
N LYS A 10 0.50 -6.84 -38.67
CA LYS A 10 0.85 -7.30 -40.00
C LYS A 10 2.33 -7.49 -40.27
N LYS A 11 3.22 -6.86 -39.51
CA LYS A 11 4.67 -6.95 -39.74
C LYS A 11 5.37 -8.05 -38.94
N ASP A 12 4.74 -8.59 -37.90
CA ASP A 12 5.41 -9.55 -37.04
C ASP A 12 4.86 -10.96 -37.22
N ARG A 13 5.33 -11.62 -38.31
CA ARG A 13 5.01 -13.02 -38.60
C ARG A 13 5.40 -13.99 -37.46
N HIS A 14 6.26 -13.55 -36.54
CA HIS A 14 6.66 -14.32 -35.38
C HIS A 14 5.56 -14.33 -34.30
N LEU A 15 4.82 -13.23 -34.11
CA LEU A 15 3.68 -13.18 -33.18
C LEU A 15 2.52 -14.06 -33.66
N ALA A 16 2.23 -14.10 -34.97
CA ALA A 16 1.19 -14.94 -35.53
C ALA A 16 1.44 -16.46 -35.36
N ARG A 17 2.68 -16.86 -35.06
CA ARG A 17 3.07 -18.25 -34.78
C ARG A 17 3.17 -18.57 -33.29
N ALA A 18 3.04 -17.57 -32.40
CA ALA A 18 3.06 -17.79 -30.96
C ALA A 18 1.80 -18.54 -30.54
N SER A 19 1.94 -19.54 -29.67
CA SER A 19 0.82 -20.32 -29.12
C SER A 19 -0.19 -19.48 -28.32
N ARG A 20 0.16 -18.22 -28.01
CA ARG A 20 -0.69 -17.24 -27.29
C ARG A 20 -1.18 -16.10 -28.18
N TYR A 21 -1.05 -16.23 -29.51
CA TYR A 21 -1.57 -15.24 -30.45
C TYR A 21 -3.10 -15.24 -30.41
N VAL A 22 -3.68 -14.07 -30.19
CA VAL A 22 -5.14 -13.89 -30.29
C VAL A 22 -5.46 -13.33 -31.66
N PRO A 23 -6.35 -13.98 -32.48
CA PRO A 23 -6.78 -13.44 -33.75
C PRO A 23 -7.39 -12.04 -33.63
N ASP A 24 -7.20 -11.21 -34.64
CA ASP A 24 -7.61 -9.79 -34.60
C ASP A 24 -9.13 -9.64 -34.40
N ASP A 25 -9.94 -10.51 -34.98
CA ASP A 25 -11.40 -10.53 -34.80
C ASP A 25 -11.81 -10.86 -33.37
N VAL A 26 -11.18 -11.86 -32.74
CA VAL A 26 -11.41 -12.23 -31.35
C VAL A 26 -10.97 -11.10 -30.42
N PHE A 27 -9.81 -10.48 -30.70
CA PHE A 27 -9.34 -9.33 -29.94
C PHE A 27 -10.32 -8.14 -30.05
N GLN A 28 -10.78 -7.81 -31.27
CA GLN A 28 -11.71 -6.71 -31.50
C GLN A 28 -13.05 -6.94 -30.80
N ASP A 29 -13.59 -8.13 -30.87
CA ASP A 29 -14.85 -8.48 -30.21
C ASP A 29 -14.73 -8.36 -28.68
N THR A 30 -13.70 -8.97 -28.11
CA THR A 30 -13.41 -8.88 -26.69
C THR A 30 -13.16 -7.43 -26.24
N PHE A 31 -12.43 -6.65 -27.02
CA PHE A 31 -12.16 -5.24 -26.73
C PHE A 31 -13.47 -4.43 -26.71
N LEU A 32 -14.36 -4.63 -27.68
CA LEU A 32 -15.65 -3.94 -27.75
C LEU A 32 -16.56 -4.27 -26.57
N MET A 33 -16.47 -5.47 -26.00
CA MET A 33 -17.22 -5.85 -24.80
C MET A 33 -16.78 -5.10 -23.53
N HIS A 34 -15.54 -4.60 -23.51
CA HIS A 34 -14.94 -4.01 -22.30
C HIS A 34 -14.76 -2.49 -22.36
N ILE A 35 -15.08 -1.86 -23.49
CA ILE A 35 -14.93 -0.40 -23.64
C ILE A 35 -16.27 0.33 -23.67
N SER A 36 -16.23 1.61 -23.31
CA SER A 36 -17.34 2.53 -23.57
C SER A 36 -17.40 2.87 -25.06
N THR A 37 -18.60 2.97 -25.60
CA THR A 37 -18.82 3.42 -26.99
C THR A 37 -18.62 4.92 -27.18
N SER A 38 -18.68 5.69 -26.07
CA SER A 38 -18.53 7.15 -26.08
C SER A 38 -17.09 7.54 -25.70
N PRO A 39 -16.31 8.10 -26.64
CA PRO A 39 -14.95 8.53 -26.34
C PRO A 39 -14.97 9.73 -25.37
N TYR A 40 -14.16 9.67 -24.33
CA TYR A 40 -13.95 10.79 -23.41
C TYR A 40 -12.72 11.59 -23.86
N TYR A 41 -12.94 12.60 -24.68
CA TYR A 41 -11.87 13.40 -25.30
C TYR A 41 -10.87 14.03 -24.31
N PRO A 42 -11.27 14.52 -23.11
CA PRO A 42 -10.29 15.03 -22.15
C PRO A 42 -9.25 13.97 -21.73
N LEU A 43 -9.64 12.70 -21.62
CA LEU A 43 -8.70 11.62 -21.31
C LEU A 43 -7.71 11.39 -22.47
N PHE A 44 -8.19 11.41 -23.71
CA PHE A 44 -7.31 11.29 -24.89
C PHE A 44 -6.34 12.46 -24.99
N ALA A 45 -6.82 13.69 -24.80
CA ALA A 45 -5.98 14.87 -24.79
C ALA A 45 -4.92 14.79 -23.68
N GLY A 46 -5.29 14.28 -22.50
CA GLY A 46 -4.37 14.04 -21.39
C GLY A 46 -3.28 13.00 -21.73
N LEU A 47 -3.65 11.90 -22.35
CA LEU A 47 -2.70 10.86 -22.78
C LEU A 47 -1.73 11.38 -23.84
N GLU A 48 -2.24 12.09 -24.87
CA GLU A 48 -1.43 12.67 -25.94
C GLU A 48 -0.47 13.73 -25.38
N MET A 49 -0.97 14.64 -24.54
CA MET A 49 -0.15 15.65 -23.90
C MET A 49 0.94 15.02 -23.03
N ASN A 50 0.61 13.99 -22.28
CA ASN A 50 1.57 13.28 -21.43
C ASN A 50 2.65 12.59 -22.27
N ALA A 51 2.27 11.91 -23.35
CA ALA A 51 3.21 11.30 -24.28
C ALA A 51 4.14 12.35 -24.91
N PHE A 52 3.59 13.49 -25.35
CA PHE A 52 4.38 14.61 -25.89
C PHE A 52 5.36 15.16 -24.85
N LEU A 53 4.91 15.47 -23.64
CA LEU A 53 5.77 16.00 -22.57
C LEU A 53 6.92 15.04 -22.24
N HIS A 54 6.63 13.73 -22.15
CA HIS A 54 7.64 12.74 -21.83
C HIS A 54 8.62 12.52 -22.99
N SER A 55 8.17 12.58 -24.24
CA SER A 55 9.06 12.47 -25.41
C SER A 55 10.03 13.65 -25.49
N GLN A 56 9.61 14.85 -25.10
CA GLN A 56 10.43 16.07 -25.21
C GLN A 56 11.26 16.35 -23.96
N ARG A 57 10.72 16.12 -22.76
CA ARG A 57 11.28 16.57 -21.48
C ARG A 57 11.31 15.50 -20.39
N GLY A 58 10.88 14.27 -20.69
CA GLY A 58 10.74 13.18 -19.71
C GLY A 58 11.96 13.00 -18.81
N PRO A 59 13.16 12.79 -19.34
CA PRO A 59 14.36 12.59 -18.53
C PRO A 59 14.61 13.72 -17.52
N GLY A 60 14.50 14.98 -17.95
CA GLY A 60 14.70 16.12 -17.05
C GLY A 60 13.59 16.33 -16.03
N LEU A 61 12.35 15.93 -16.35
CA LEU A 61 11.23 15.97 -15.41
C LEU A 61 11.43 14.95 -14.29
N TRP A 62 11.81 13.71 -14.64
CA TRP A 62 12.05 12.63 -13.67
C TRP A 62 13.33 12.86 -12.87
N GLU A 63 14.40 13.40 -13.47
CA GLU A 63 15.59 13.79 -12.73
C GLU A 63 15.26 14.79 -11.62
N LYS A 64 14.41 15.80 -11.92
CA LYS A 64 13.96 16.78 -10.92
C LYS A 64 13.09 16.13 -9.83
N ALA A 65 12.20 15.20 -10.18
CA ALA A 65 11.39 14.47 -9.22
C ALA A 65 12.28 13.62 -8.30
N PHE A 66 13.22 12.89 -8.87
CA PHE A 66 14.18 12.09 -8.11
C PHE A 66 15.01 12.96 -7.16
N ARG A 67 15.57 14.06 -7.64
CA ARG A 67 16.33 15.01 -6.81
C ARG A 67 15.51 15.51 -5.62
N ARG A 68 14.26 15.95 -5.86
CA ARG A 68 13.35 16.38 -4.80
C ARG A 68 13.06 15.28 -3.78
N SER A 69 12.88 14.04 -4.24
CA SER A 69 12.69 12.89 -3.37
C SER A 69 13.89 12.65 -2.47
N VAL A 70 15.10 12.69 -3.02
CA VAL A 70 16.34 12.56 -2.22
C VAL A 70 16.47 13.68 -1.21
N ASP A 71 16.23 14.92 -1.63
CA ASP A 71 16.32 16.09 -0.75
C ASP A 71 15.25 16.05 0.36
N LEU A 72 14.03 15.58 0.06
CA LEU A 72 12.98 15.33 1.06
C LEU A 72 13.41 14.29 2.09
N LYS A 73 13.94 13.14 1.64
CA LYS A 73 14.44 12.08 2.53
C LYS A 73 15.55 12.59 3.45
N LYS A 74 16.49 13.37 2.92
CA LYS A 74 17.55 14.03 3.71
C LYS A 74 17.00 15.01 4.74
N LYS A 75 16.00 15.82 4.37
CA LYS A 75 15.33 16.74 5.30
C LYS A 75 14.63 15.99 6.43
N LEU A 76 13.90 14.92 6.11
CA LEU A 76 13.26 14.08 7.12
C LEU A 76 14.27 13.49 8.09
N LEU A 77 15.36 12.89 7.58
CA LEU A 77 16.43 12.34 8.41
C LEU A 77 17.09 13.35 9.33
N LYS A 78 17.18 14.61 8.89
CA LYS A 78 17.80 15.72 9.64
C LYS A 78 16.85 16.40 10.61
N GLU A 79 15.58 16.58 10.24
CA GLU A 79 14.64 17.47 10.91
C GLU A 79 13.59 16.77 11.75
N THR A 80 13.48 15.42 11.66
CA THR A 80 12.57 14.60 12.46
C THR A 80 13.31 13.45 13.11
N THR A 81 12.81 12.97 14.26
CA THR A 81 13.33 11.81 14.96
C THR A 81 12.38 10.62 14.90
N LEU A 82 11.07 10.88 14.86
CA LEU A 82 10.01 9.86 14.86
C LEU A 82 9.58 9.41 13.46
N PHE A 83 9.87 10.22 12.44
CA PHE A 83 9.47 9.96 11.04
C PHE A 83 10.71 9.65 10.21
N ARG A 84 10.96 8.37 9.97
CA ARG A 84 12.19 7.92 9.31
C ARG A 84 11.91 7.35 7.92
N PRO A 85 12.50 7.88 6.85
CA PRO A 85 12.46 7.22 5.55
C PRO A 85 13.03 5.80 5.64
N PHE A 86 12.35 4.85 4.99
CA PHE A 86 12.78 3.45 4.90
C PHE A 86 13.94 3.35 3.89
N LEU A 87 15.16 3.35 4.38
CA LEU A 87 16.39 3.42 3.59
C LEU A 87 17.51 2.65 4.29
N PRO A 88 18.55 2.21 3.54
CA PRO A 88 19.77 1.66 4.16
C PRO A 88 20.34 2.64 5.19
N PRO A 89 20.61 2.23 6.42
CA PRO A 89 21.15 3.12 7.43
C PRO A 89 22.58 3.59 7.10
N LEU A 90 23.35 2.71 6.46
CA LEU A 90 24.73 2.98 6.02
C LEU A 90 24.89 2.60 4.54
N VAL A 91 25.62 3.42 3.82
CA VAL A 91 26.04 3.14 2.43
C VAL A 91 27.54 3.48 2.32
N HIS A 92 28.34 2.54 1.86
CA HIS A 92 29.81 2.68 1.81
C HIS A 92 30.44 3.14 3.14
N GLY A 93 29.90 2.64 4.27
CA GLY A 93 30.36 2.95 5.62
C GLY A 93 29.99 4.35 6.13
N ARG A 94 29.17 5.11 5.41
CA ARG A 94 28.65 6.43 5.81
C ARG A 94 27.13 6.39 5.96
N ARG A 95 26.58 7.28 6.79
CA ARG A 95 25.14 7.43 6.91
C ARG A 95 24.54 7.87 5.58
N TRP A 96 23.36 7.37 5.25
CA TRP A 96 22.71 7.63 3.97
C TRP A 96 22.61 9.11 3.61
N GLU A 97 22.22 9.95 4.59
CA GLU A 97 22.06 11.40 4.42
C GLU A 97 23.34 12.19 4.25
N GLU A 98 24.51 11.60 4.54
CA GLU A 98 25.82 12.23 4.35
C GLU A 98 26.27 12.23 2.89
N GLY A 99 25.71 11.33 2.08
CA GLY A 99 25.94 11.33 0.63
C GLY A 99 25.48 12.63 -0.02
N ARG A 100 26.21 13.15 -0.99
CA ARG A 100 25.75 14.29 -1.79
C ARG A 100 24.56 13.87 -2.65
N THR A 101 23.55 14.73 -2.84
CA THR A 101 22.37 14.42 -3.64
C THR A 101 22.73 13.88 -5.03
N SER A 102 23.75 14.48 -5.68
CA SER A 102 24.23 14.02 -6.99
C SER A 102 24.94 12.66 -6.98
N GLU A 103 25.50 12.25 -5.86
CA GLU A 103 26.11 10.93 -5.63
C GLU A 103 25.00 9.88 -5.42
N ILE A 104 24.07 10.16 -4.51
CA ILE A 104 22.90 9.30 -4.23
C ILE A 104 22.10 9.00 -5.50
N MET A 105 21.90 9.99 -6.37
CA MET A 105 21.17 9.83 -7.63
C MET A 105 21.86 8.93 -8.67
N LYS A 106 23.14 8.67 -8.53
CA LYS A 106 23.93 7.90 -9.52
C LYS A 106 24.32 6.52 -9.04
N ASP A 107 24.17 6.24 -7.76
CA ASP A 107 24.63 5.01 -7.13
C ASP A 107 23.47 4.22 -6.57
N SER A 108 23.19 3.07 -7.19
CA SER A 108 22.09 2.18 -6.79
C SER A 108 22.25 1.60 -5.38
N ALA A 109 23.45 1.58 -4.81
CA ALA A 109 23.69 1.12 -3.45
C ALA A 109 22.86 1.89 -2.40
N TYR A 110 22.53 3.15 -2.69
CA TYR A 110 21.67 3.95 -1.81
C TYR A 110 20.20 3.47 -1.77
N PHE A 111 19.81 2.57 -2.66
CA PHE A 111 18.45 2.05 -2.79
C PHE A 111 18.39 0.53 -2.79
N ALA A 112 19.54 -0.15 -2.68
CA ALA A 112 19.60 -1.61 -2.70
C ALA A 112 19.09 -2.22 -1.40
N LEU A 113 18.34 -3.31 -1.52
CA LEU A 113 18.03 -4.21 -0.43
C LEU A 113 19.07 -5.34 -0.46
N ASP A 114 20.12 -5.22 0.36
CA ASP A 114 21.16 -6.27 0.46
C ASP A 114 20.63 -7.42 1.33
N PRO A 115 20.56 -8.68 0.84
CA PRO A 115 20.04 -9.81 1.60
C PRO A 115 20.87 -10.13 2.85
N LYS A 116 22.08 -9.59 2.99
CA LYS A 116 22.93 -9.73 4.17
C LYS A 116 22.58 -8.73 5.27
N GLU A 117 21.87 -7.67 4.92
CA GLU A 117 21.46 -6.62 5.85
C GLU A 117 20.13 -6.98 6.51
N GLN A 118 19.95 -6.60 7.77
CA GLN A 118 18.73 -6.92 8.53
C GLN A 118 17.77 -5.75 8.68
N TRP A 119 18.22 -4.52 8.36
CA TRP A 119 17.43 -3.31 8.58
C TRP A 119 16.07 -3.28 7.86
N HIS A 120 15.96 -3.99 6.72
CA HIS A 120 14.73 -4.06 5.93
C HIS A 120 13.82 -5.24 6.30
N GLY A 121 14.29 -6.22 7.08
CA GLY A 121 13.50 -7.37 7.54
C GLY A 121 13.19 -8.44 6.48
N PHE A 122 13.59 -8.26 5.21
CA PHE A 122 13.34 -9.24 4.15
C PHE A 122 14.48 -10.29 4.11
N GLN A 123 14.11 -11.54 3.83
CA GLN A 123 15.03 -12.67 3.76
C GLN A 123 14.73 -13.55 2.53
N GLY A 124 15.66 -14.44 2.19
CA GLY A 124 15.43 -15.48 1.19
C GLY A 124 15.49 -15.02 -0.28
N PHE A 125 16.12 -13.89 -0.58
CA PHE A 125 16.34 -13.41 -1.94
C PHE A 125 17.83 -13.28 -2.26
N HIS A 126 18.15 -13.17 -3.55
CA HIS A 126 19.53 -12.95 -4.02
C HIS A 126 19.89 -11.48 -4.06
N GLY A 127 21.18 -11.15 -3.89
CA GLY A 127 21.70 -9.81 -4.09
C GLY A 127 21.31 -9.26 -5.48
N ASP A 128 21.15 -7.96 -5.60
CA ASP A 128 20.70 -7.23 -6.79
C ASP A 128 19.27 -7.55 -7.27
N ALA A 129 18.50 -8.34 -6.49
CA ALA A 129 17.13 -8.69 -6.85
C ALA A 129 16.13 -7.54 -6.65
N PHE A 130 16.36 -6.67 -5.66
CA PHE A 130 15.42 -5.62 -5.29
C PHE A 130 16.09 -4.28 -5.04
N LEU A 131 15.47 -3.24 -5.59
CA LEU A 131 15.81 -1.85 -5.34
C LEU A 131 14.57 -1.10 -4.85
N LEU A 132 14.77 -0.20 -3.91
CA LEU A 132 13.74 0.77 -3.55
C LEU A 132 13.54 1.75 -4.71
N ASP A 133 12.30 2.02 -5.06
CA ASP A 133 11.98 3.08 -6.02
C ASP A 133 12.41 4.43 -5.44
N PRO A 134 13.34 5.15 -6.08
CA PRO A 134 13.85 6.40 -5.54
C PRO A 134 12.79 7.51 -5.45
N CYS A 135 11.71 7.44 -6.24
CA CYS A 135 10.62 8.40 -6.21
C CYS A 135 9.53 8.04 -5.19
N LYS A 136 9.56 6.84 -4.62
CA LYS A 136 8.71 6.45 -3.50
C LYS A 136 9.35 6.86 -2.18
N VAL A 137 8.59 7.56 -1.35
CA VAL A 137 9.02 8.01 -0.02
C VAL A 137 8.20 7.25 1.01
N LEU A 138 8.70 6.07 1.39
CA LEU A 138 8.12 5.29 2.47
C LEU A 138 8.70 5.80 3.80
N ILE A 139 7.83 6.24 4.70
CA ILE A 139 8.18 6.77 6.01
C ILE A 139 7.70 5.78 7.06
N THR A 140 8.60 5.32 7.91
CA THR A 140 8.26 4.54 9.10
C THR A 140 7.96 5.46 10.26
N THR A 141 6.93 5.15 11.04
CA THR A 141 6.45 5.91 12.19
C THR A 141 6.57 5.12 13.49
N GLY A 142 7.01 3.87 13.40
CA GLY A 142 7.18 2.93 14.50
C GLY A 142 7.50 1.54 13.99
N THR A 143 7.56 0.58 14.91
CA THR A 143 7.74 -0.85 14.60
C THR A 143 6.83 -1.71 15.47
N PHE A 144 6.57 -2.95 15.04
CA PHE A 144 5.79 -3.90 15.85
C PHE A 144 6.60 -4.53 16.98
N SER A 145 7.92 -4.61 16.83
CA SER A 145 8.84 -5.29 17.75
C SER A 145 9.33 -4.41 18.87
N ASP A 146 8.75 -3.24 19.07
CA ASP A 146 9.38 -2.21 19.86
C ASP A 146 8.83 -2.14 21.27
N GLU A 147 9.70 -2.34 22.23
CA GLU A 147 9.48 -1.92 23.61
C GLU A 147 9.50 -0.39 23.74
N ARG A 148 9.80 0.36 22.67
CA ARG A 148 9.86 1.80 22.66
C ARG A 148 8.46 2.41 22.66
N ALA A 149 8.20 3.24 23.67
CA ALA A 149 6.97 4.02 23.83
C ALA A 149 6.78 5.11 22.77
N ASP A 150 7.61 5.16 21.71
CA ASP A 150 7.66 6.21 20.70
C ASP A 150 7.12 5.79 19.32
N SER A 151 6.58 4.56 19.19
CA SER A 151 5.88 4.14 17.99
C SER A 151 4.56 4.90 17.81
N ILE A 152 4.42 5.60 16.67
CA ILE A 152 3.23 6.41 16.37
C ILE A 152 2.38 5.67 15.32
N PRO A 153 1.08 5.43 15.59
CA PRO A 153 0.20 4.86 14.59
C PRO A 153 0.12 5.72 13.34
N SER A 154 0.48 5.16 12.18
CA SER A 154 0.42 5.91 10.93
C SER A 154 -0.99 6.34 10.52
N PRO A 155 -2.09 5.61 10.85
CA PRO A 155 -3.45 6.10 10.61
C PRO A 155 -3.75 7.42 11.33
N LEU A 156 -3.22 7.61 12.55
CA LEU A 156 -3.36 8.87 13.28
C LEU A 156 -2.63 10.01 12.56
N VAL A 157 -1.40 9.76 12.11
CA VAL A 157 -0.61 10.73 11.33
C VAL A 157 -1.30 11.05 10.01
N SER A 158 -1.87 10.04 9.35
CA SER A 158 -2.62 10.20 8.09
C SER A 158 -3.81 11.14 8.27
N LEU A 159 -4.63 10.96 9.31
CA LEU A 159 -5.74 11.86 9.62
C LEU A 159 -5.26 13.30 9.83
N TYR A 160 -4.21 13.49 10.63
CA TYR A 160 -3.63 14.82 10.82
C TYR A 160 -3.12 15.44 9.52
N LEU A 161 -2.43 14.67 8.68
CA LEU A 161 -1.93 15.17 7.41
C LEU A 161 -3.07 15.56 6.46
N GLN A 162 -4.18 14.83 6.46
CA GLN A 162 -5.37 15.18 5.67
C GLN A 162 -5.96 16.53 6.10
N GLU A 163 -6.00 16.85 7.39
CA GLU A 163 -6.38 18.19 7.85
C GLU A 163 -5.42 19.28 7.38
N GLN A 164 -4.15 18.94 7.12
CA GLN A 164 -3.17 19.85 6.54
C GLN A 164 -3.21 19.89 5.01
N GLY A 165 -4.19 19.22 4.36
CA GLY A 165 -4.29 19.13 2.91
C GLY A 165 -3.23 18.21 2.27
N ILE A 166 -2.70 17.24 3.02
CA ILE A 166 -1.70 16.27 2.57
C ILE A 166 -2.32 14.87 2.66
N THR A 167 -2.44 14.17 1.54
CA THR A 167 -2.95 12.80 1.49
C THR A 167 -1.80 11.84 1.18
N PRO A 168 -1.46 10.91 2.08
CA PRO A 168 -0.56 9.81 1.75
C PRO A 168 -1.17 8.93 0.65
N GLU A 169 -0.34 8.36 -0.19
CA GLU A 169 -0.76 7.35 -1.19
C GLU A 169 -1.29 6.09 -0.49
N LYS A 170 -0.57 5.63 0.53
CA LYS A 170 -0.93 4.48 1.35
C LYS A 170 -0.50 4.68 2.79
N SER A 171 -1.23 4.05 3.70
CA SER A 171 -0.83 3.89 5.09
C SER A 171 -1.20 2.48 5.57
N ASP A 172 -0.40 1.94 6.47
CA ASP A 172 -0.72 0.78 7.29
C ASP A 172 -0.55 1.15 8.78
N PHE A 173 -0.22 0.20 9.65
CA PHE A 173 -0.12 0.50 11.08
C PHE A 173 1.03 1.46 11.43
N TYR A 174 2.19 1.35 10.77
CA TYR A 174 3.40 2.11 11.09
C TYR A 174 4.15 2.63 9.86
N THR A 175 3.53 2.64 8.69
CA THR A 175 4.14 3.21 7.50
C THR A 175 3.22 4.16 6.74
N LEU A 176 3.82 5.16 6.13
CA LEU A 176 3.18 6.13 5.24
C LEU A 176 3.94 6.16 3.92
N LEU A 177 3.25 6.01 2.81
CA LEU A 177 3.84 6.11 1.48
C LEU A 177 3.45 7.42 0.81
N PHE A 178 4.44 8.13 0.27
CA PHE A 178 4.25 9.28 -0.61
C PHE A 178 4.94 9.05 -1.94
N LEU A 179 4.40 9.62 -3.01
CA LEU A 179 5.00 9.60 -4.33
C LEU A 179 5.61 10.98 -4.62
N ALA A 180 6.84 10.98 -5.14
CA ALA A 180 7.49 12.19 -5.65
C ALA A 180 7.37 12.20 -7.17
N GLU A 181 6.54 13.08 -7.71
CA GLU A 181 6.18 13.11 -9.11
C GLU A 181 6.75 14.35 -9.82
N PRO A 182 6.83 14.33 -11.17
CA PRO A 182 7.28 15.50 -11.95
C PRO A 182 6.52 16.79 -11.66
N GLY A 183 5.21 16.69 -11.35
CA GLY A 183 4.34 17.82 -11.01
C GLY A 183 4.49 18.39 -9.61
N ASP A 184 5.31 17.78 -8.76
CA ASP A 184 5.49 18.27 -7.40
C ASP A 184 6.44 19.47 -7.33
N SER A 185 6.30 20.23 -6.26
CA SER A 185 7.13 21.40 -5.98
C SER A 185 7.86 21.26 -4.64
N GLU A 186 8.96 21.98 -4.50
CA GLU A 186 9.68 22.07 -3.22
C GLU A 186 8.78 22.61 -2.09
N LYS A 187 7.81 23.48 -2.44
CA LYS A 187 6.85 24.02 -1.47
C LYS A 187 6.00 22.90 -0.86
N LYS A 188 5.50 21.95 -1.69
CA LYS A 188 4.76 20.76 -1.20
C LYS A 188 5.62 19.89 -0.30
N MET A 189 6.86 19.62 -0.69
CA MET A 189 7.79 18.81 0.11
C MET A 189 8.11 19.47 1.47
N ASN A 190 8.36 20.78 1.46
CA ASN A 190 8.59 21.55 2.69
C ASN A 190 7.34 21.59 3.59
N HIS A 191 6.15 21.63 2.99
CA HIS A 191 4.89 21.57 3.74
C HIS A 191 4.74 20.24 4.47
N LEU A 192 5.03 19.12 3.82
CA LEU A 192 5.03 17.79 4.45
C LEU A 192 6.01 17.72 5.64
N VAL A 193 7.26 18.16 5.46
CA VAL A 193 8.26 18.16 6.54
C VAL A 193 7.78 19.03 7.71
N LYS A 194 7.25 20.22 7.43
CA LYS A 194 6.71 21.11 8.47
C LYS A 194 5.56 20.45 9.23
N ALA A 195 4.63 19.81 8.53
CA ALA A 195 3.50 19.13 9.14
C ALA A 195 3.97 18.00 10.07
N LEU A 196 4.89 17.15 9.60
CA LEU A 196 5.43 16.05 10.42
C LEU A 196 6.18 16.56 11.66
N ARG A 197 6.97 17.62 11.54
CA ARG A 197 7.62 18.28 12.70
C ARG A 197 6.60 18.84 13.70
N THR A 198 5.53 19.43 13.20
CA THR A 198 4.45 19.95 14.06
C THR A 198 3.76 18.81 14.82
N PHE A 199 3.53 17.68 14.13
CA PHE A 199 3.01 16.47 14.77
C PHE A 199 3.97 15.95 15.85
N GLU A 200 5.25 15.81 15.51
CA GLU A 200 6.29 15.34 16.44
C GLU A 200 6.33 16.18 17.71
N LYS A 201 6.30 17.51 17.57
CA LYS A 201 6.23 18.42 18.73
C LYS A 201 4.95 18.22 19.55
N ALA A 202 3.79 18.11 18.90
CA ALA A 202 2.52 17.88 19.60
C ALA A 202 2.54 16.54 20.37
N TRP A 203 3.16 15.52 19.80
CA TRP A 203 3.35 14.23 20.45
C TRP A 203 4.32 14.34 21.64
N GLN A 204 5.45 15.04 21.50
CA GLN A 204 6.40 15.30 22.59
C GLN A 204 5.74 16.05 23.75
N ASP A 205 4.92 17.05 23.44
CA ASP A 205 4.15 17.83 24.42
C ASP A 205 2.93 17.06 24.96
N ASN A 206 2.67 15.84 24.48
CA ASN A 206 1.51 15.01 24.80
C ASN A 206 0.18 15.77 24.72
N ARG A 207 0.00 16.58 23.65
CA ARG A 207 -1.22 17.35 23.42
C ARG A 207 -2.46 16.46 23.38
N LYS A 208 -3.59 16.97 23.85
CA LYS A 208 -4.87 16.26 23.74
C LYS A 208 -5.26 16.05 22.28
N MET A 209 -5.72 14.85 21.96
CA MET A 209 -6.09 14.47 20.60
C MET A 209 -7.20 15.36 20.05
N LYS A 210 -8.25 15.63 20.83
CA LYS A 210 -9.38 16.49 20.43
C LYS A 210 -8.98 17.93 20.10
N ASP A 211 -7.97 18.46 20.80
CA ASP A 211 -7.46 19.81 20.53
C ASP A 211 -6.55 19.85 19.31
N PHE A 212 -5.90 18.72 19.02
CA PHE A 212 -4.95 18.60 17.91
C PHE A 212 -5.63 18.16 16.59
N LEU A 213 -6.72 17.39 16.66
CA LEU A 213 -7.51 16.87 15.56
C LEU A 213 -9.01 17.17 15.77
N PRO A 214 -9.41 18.44 15.77
CA PRO A 214 -10.78 18.83 16.11
C PRO A 214 -11.84 18.37 15.11
N SER A 215 -11.43 18.07 13.87
CA SER A 215 -12.33 17.58 12.81
C SER A 215 -12.78 16.11 13.01
N VAL A 216 -12.18 15.38 13.96
CA VAL A 216 -12.47 13.96 14.21
C VAL A 216 -13.11 13.77 15.59
N PRO A 217 -14.44 13.96 15.73
CA PRO A 217 -15.13 13.96 17.03
C PRO A 217 -15.06 12.60 17.78
N SER A 218 -14.86 11.51 17.06
CA SER A 218 -14.77 10.16 17.61
C SER A 218 -13.47 9.85 18.33
N LEU A 219 -12.49 10.76 18.29
CA LEU A 219 -11.23 10.57 19.00
C LEU A 219 -11.41 10.70 20.53
N PRO A 220 -10.68 9.89 21.32
CA PRO A 220 -10.76 9.95 22.77
C PRO A 220 -10.18 11.25 23.33
N ASP A 221 -10.66 11.66 24.51
CA ASP A 221 -10.12 12.83 25.23
C ASP A 221 -8.89 12.43 26.05
N GLU A 222 -7.82 12.08 25.36
CA GLU A 222 -6.53 11.69 25.96
C GLU A 222 -5.35 12.34 25.21
N GLY A 223 -4.17 12.31 25.80
CA GLY A 223 -2.95 12.81 25.15
C GLY A 223 -2.47 11.90 24.05
N LEU A 224 -1.81 12.48 23.03
CA LEU A 224 -1.29 11.77 21.87
C LEU A 224 -0.39 10.58 22.25
N ARG A 225 0.52 10.77 23.23
CA ARG A 225 1.40 9.67 23.66
C ARG A 225 0.64 8.55 24.36
N VAL A 226 -0.33 8.90 25.20
CA VAL A 226 -1.16 7.91 25.90
C VAL A 226 -1.93 7.05 24.90
N PHE A 227 -2.52 7.68 23.88
CA PHE A 227 -3.19 6.98 22.80
C PHE A 227 -2.23 6.06 22.04
N CYS A 228 -1.05 6.56 21.65
CA CYS A 228 -0.05 5.76 20.93
C CYS A 228 0.39 4.53 21.73
N CYS A 229 0.66 4.67 23.02
CA CYS A 229 1.01 3.54 23.87
C CYS A 229 -0.14 2.50 23.95
N ARG A 230 -1.38 2.94 24.09
CA ARG A 230 -2.56 2.07 24.13
C ARG A 230 -2.79 1.37 22.81
N PHE A 231 -2.60 2.06 21.70
CA PHE A 231 -2.69 1.50 20.36
C PHE A 231 -1.61 0.43 20.13
N HIS A 232 -0.36 0.75 20.48
CA HIS A 232 0.76 -0.19 20.37
C HIS A 232 0.55 -1.43 21.24
N ALA A 233 0.12 -1.26 22.49
CA ALA A 233 -0.19 -2.38 23.37
C ALA A 233 -1.28 -3.31 22.81
N PHE A 234 -2.28 -2.74 22.15
CA PHE A 234 -3.31 -3.55 21.46
C PHE A 234 -2.72 -4.35 20.31
N LEU A 235 -1.89 -3.74 19.45
CA LEU A 235 -1.24 -4.46 18.34
C LEU A 235 -0.31 -5.57 18.86
N ALA A 236 0.45 -5.29 19.91
CA ALA A 236 1.36 -6.26 20.54
C ALA A 236 0.57 -7.44 21.14
N ALA A 237 -0.53 -7.17 21.86
CA ALA A 237 -1.38 -8.22 22.45
C ALA A 237 -1.99 -9.17 21.40
N HIS A 238 -2.16 -8.72 20.17
CA HIS A 238 -2.69 -9.52 19.05
C HIS A 238 -1.59 -10.08 18.13
N ASP A 239 -0.32 -9.86 18.47
CA ASP A 239 0.82 -10.24 17.60
C ASP A 239 0.63 -9.75 16.14
N ALA A 240 0.11 -8.51 16.00
CA ALA A 240 -0.31 -7.96 14.72
C ALA A 240 0.81 -7.92 13.67
N GLY A 241 2.06 -7.71 14.09
CA GLY A 241 3.22 -7.73 13.22
C GLY A 241 3.45 -9.09 12.57
N ASN A 242 3.34 -10.16 13.35
CA ASN A 242 3.51 -11.54 12.85
C ASN A 242 2.31 -11.96 12.00
N LEU A 243 1.08 -11.59 12.40
CA LEU A 243 -0.12 -11.82 11.59
C LEU A 243 0.02 -11.17 10.20
N LEU A 244 0.40 -9.89 10.15
CA LEU A 244 0.61 -9.19 8.89
C LEU A 244 1.73 -9.83 8.05
N ALA A 245 2.86 -10.17 8.67
CA ALA A 245 3.99 -10.81 7.99
C ALA A 245 3.63 -12.20 7.44
N SER A 246 2.78 -12.96 8.12
CA SER A 246 2.36 -14.30 7.69
C SER A 246 1.59 -14.30 6.38
N LEU A 247 0.89 -13.20 6.04
CA LEU A 247 0.18 -13.07 4.75
C LEU A 247 1.13 -13.05 3.54
N PHE A 248 2.43 -12.79 3.76
CA PHE A 248 3.44 -12.63 2.69
C PHE A 248 4.54 -13.70 2.75
N ARG A 249 4.49 -14.63 3.70
CA ARG A 249 5.43 -15.75 3.75
C ARG A 249 4.96 -16.85 2.81
N ARG A 250 5.87 -17.35 1.99
CA ARG A 250 5.58 -18.36 0.97
C ARG A 250 4.97 -19.64 1.56
N GLU A 251 5.43 -20.06 2.71
CA GLU A 251 4.96 -21.24 3.43
C GLU A 251 3.53 -21.10 3.97
N ASP A 252 3.08 -19.85 4.18
CA ASP A 252 1.76 -19.52 4.71
C ASP A 252 0.73 -19.22 3.60
N PHE A 253 1.13 -19.20 2.33
CA PHE A 253 0.22 -18.87 1.23
C PHE A 253 -0.93 -19.87 1.15
N PRO A 254 -2.17 -19.37 0.97
CA PRO A 254 -3.34 -20.20 0.76
C PRO A 254 -3.19 -21.11 -0.47
N ARG A 255 -3.75 -22.31 -0.39
CA ARG A 255 -3.92 -23.15 -1.57
C ARG A 255 -5.11 -22.62 -2.39
N ALA A 256 -5.02 -22.68 -3.71
CA ALA A 256 -6.08 -22.29 -4.62
C ALA A 256 -6.71 -23.54 -5.29
N PRO A 257 -7.67 -24.21 -4.64
CA PRO A 257 -8.37 -25.35 -5.24
C PRO A 257 -9.15 -24.99 -6.49
N LEU A 258 -9.63 -23.74 -6.60
CA LEU A 258 -10.32 -23.19 -7.76
C LEU A 258 -9.51 -22.03 -8.32
N SER A 259 -9.61 -21.82 -9.63
CA SER A 259 -9.20 -20.56 -10.21
C SER A 259 -10.17 -19.44 -9.82
N GLY A 260 -9.74 -18.18 -9.86
CA GLY A 260 -10.64 -17.05 -9.62
C GLY A 260 -11.85 -17.02 -10.55
N HIS A 261 -11.69 -17.50 -11.80
CA HIS A 261 -12.80 -17.63 -12.74
C HIS A 261 -13.83 -18.67 -12.27
N GLU A 262 -13.39 -19.86 -11.88
CA GLU A 262 -14.29 -20.92 -11.38
C GLU A 262 -15.01 -20.47 -10.12
N ALA A 263 -14.32 -19.87 -9.16
CA ALA A 263 -14.89 -19.31 -7.95
C ALA A 263 -15.97 -18.26 -8.28
N HIS A 264 -15.70 -17.37 -9.24
CA HIS A 264 -16.67 -16.37 -9.69
C HIS A 264 -17.90 -17.03 -10.35
N GLN A 265 -17.72 -18.09 -11.15
CA GLN A 265 -18.84 -18.84 -11.73
C GLN A 265 -19.74 -19.47 -10.65
N HIS A 266 -19.15 -20.07 -9.61
CA HIS A 266 -19.90 -20.59 -8.46
C HIS A 266 -20.67 -19.47 -7.74
N PHE A 267 -20.01 -18.32 -7.51
CA PHE A 267 -20.67 -17.17 -6.90
C PHE A 267 -21.89 -16.70 -7.69
N LEU A 268 -21.78 -16.57 -9.02
CA LEU A 268 -22.88 -16.13 -9.89
C LEU A 268 -24.03 -17.13 -9.98
N ARG A 269 -23.74 -18.43 -9.94
CA ARG A 269 -24.78 -19.50 -9.98
C ARG A 269 -25.51 -19.65 -8.66
N GLY A 270 -25.03 -19.03 -7.58
CA GLY A 270 -25.60 -19.21 -6.26
C GLY A 270 -25.09 -20.43 -5.51
N ASP A 271 -24.04 -21.11 -6.02
CA ASP A 271 -23.38 -22.24 -5.35
C ASP A 271 -22.52 -21.72 -4.18
N ARG A 272 -23.15 -20.96 -3.28
CA ARG A 272 -22.46 -20.25 -2.20
C ARG A 272 -23.26 -20.34 -0.90
N THR A 273 -22.52 -20.32 0.20
CA THR A 273 -23.10 -20.30 1.56
C THR A 273 -22.47 -19.15 2.35
N ALA A 274 -23.31 -18.36 3.03
CA ALA A 274 -22.86 -17.38 4.01
C ALA A 274 -22.53 -18.09 5.31
N ILE A 275 -21.33 -17.94 5.82
CA ILE A 275 -20.92 -18.49 7.11
C ILE A 275 -20.33 -17.41 8.00
N PRO A 276 -20.46 -17.51 9.34
CA PRO A 276 -19.75 -16.64 10.25
C PRO A 276 -18.24 -16.65 9.96
N LEU A 277 -17.60 -15.48 10.01
CA LEU A 277 -16.17 -15.34 9.71
C LEU A 277 -15.32 -16.34 10.50
N GLU A 278 -15.60 -16.53 11.78
CA GLU A 278 -14.88 -17.45 12.68
C GLU A 278 -14.90 -18.92 12.24
N LYS A 279 -15.83 -19.29 11.33
CA LYS A 279 -15.97 -20.66 10.79
C LYS A 279 -15.37 -20.81 9.40
N ALA A 280 -14.65 -19.82 8.91
CA ALA A 280 -14.15 -19.81 7.54
C ALA A 280 -12.93 -20.72 7.30
N GLU A 281 -12.17 -21.10 8.34
CA GLU A 281 -10.98 -21.95 8.17
C GLU A 281 -11.29 -23.24 7.39
N GLY A 282 -10.44 -23.54 6.41
CA GLY A 282 -10.60 -24.71 5.54
C GLY A 282 -11.65 -24.60 4.45
N ARG A 283 -12.44 -23.51 4.40
CA ARG A 283 -13.44 -23.27 3.34
C ARG A 283 -12.81 -22.55 2.15
N ILE A 284 -13.41 -22.66 0.97
CA ILE A 284 -12.96 -21.97 -0.25
C ILE A 284 -13.68 -20.61 -0.33
N ALA A 285 -12.90 -19.52 -0.40
CA ALA A 285 -13.43 -18.17 -0.55
C ALA A 285 -14.01 -17.98 -1.97
N LEU A 286 -15.14 -17.32 -2.08
CA LEU A 286 -15.76 -16.98 -3.36
C LEU A 286 -15.62 -15.48 -3.71
N GLU A 287 -15.11 -14.68 -2.79
CA GLU A 287 -14.79 -13.27 -3.01
C GLU A 287 -13.32 -12.99 -2.63
N ASN A 288 -12.79 -11.93 -3.21
CA ASN A 288 -11.48 -11.42 -2.78
C ASN A 288 -11.63 -10.71 -1.43
N LEU A 289 -10.73 -11.00 -0.51
CA LEU A 289 -10.68 -10.34 0.80
C LEU A 289 -9.52 -9.35 0.83
N MET A 290 -9.86 -8.10 1.07
CA MET A 290 -8.91 -7.01 0.93
C MET A 290 -9.22 -5.88 1.92
N PRO A 291 -8.35 -5.62 2.91
CA PRO A 291 -8.47 -4.41 3.73
C PRO A 291 -8.06 -3.18 2.90
N TYR A 292 -8.80 -2.09 3.03
CA TYR A 292 -8.51 -0.84 2.34
C TYR A 292 -8.56 0.35 3.30
N PRO A 293 -7.51 1.16 3.41
CA PRO A 293 -6.17 0.96 2.87
C PRO A 293 -5.44 -0.23 3.52
N PRO A 294 -4.39 -0.82 2.90
CA PRO A 294 -3.69 -0.38 1.68
C PRO A 294 -4.22 -0.95 0.36
N GLY A 295 -5.24 -1.80 0.37
CA GLY A 295 -5.81 -2.40 -0.83
C GLY A 295 -4.99 -3.58 -1.37
N ILE A 296 -4.42 -4.39 -0.47
CA ILE A 296 -3.69 -5.61 -0.82
C ILE A 296 -4.60 -6.82 -0.58
N CYS A 297 -4.79 -7.64 -1.62
CA CYS A 297 -5.58 -8.86 -1.52
C CYS A 297 -4.87 -9.85 -0.59
N ALA A 298 -5.49 -10.16 0.54
CA ALA A 298 -4.97 -11.10 1.53
C ALA A 298 -5.45 -12.53 1.27
N LEU A 299 -6.61 -12.69 0.62
CA LEU A 299 -7.15 -13.97 0.17
C LEU A 299 -7.91 -13.75 -1.13
N ALA A 300 -7.54 -14.44 -2.20
CA ALA A 300 -8.21 -14.33 -3.48
C ALA A 300 -9.39 -15.31 -3.59
N ALA A 301 -10.39 -14.97 -4.42
CA ALA A 301 -11.46 -15.89 -4.75
C ALA A 301 -10.89 -17.19 -5.35
N GLY A 302 -11.34 -18.34 -4.84
CA GLY A 302 -10.84 -19.67 -5.20
C GLY A 302 -9.77 -20.21 -4.27
N GLU A 303 -9.22 -19.38 -3.39
CA GLU A 303 -8.28 -19.80 -2.36
C GLU A 303 -8.98 -20.32 -1.10
N MET A 304 -8.29 -21.18 -0.37
CA MET A 304 -8.78 -21.78 0.88
C MET A 304 -8.35 -20.93 2.07
N TRP A 305 -9.29 -20.61 2.95
CA TRP A 305 -9.01 -19.93 4.20
C TRP A 305 -8.02 -20.71 5.06
N THR A 306 -6.89 -20.10 5.36
CA THR A 306 -5.91 -20.62 6.31
C THR A 306 -6.16 -20.02 7.69
N LYS A 307 -5.61 -20.67 8.72
CA LYS A 307 -5.67 -20.16 10.09
C LYS A 307 -5.07 -18.75 10.20
N ASN A 308 -3.96 -18.48 9.51
CA ASN A 308 -3.27 -17.19 9.58
C ASN A 308 -4.13 -16.07 8.95
N VAL A 309 -4.71 -16.33 7.78
CA VAL A 309 -5.62 -15.38 7.11
C VAL A 309 -6.84 -15.12 8.00
N LEU A 310 -7.47 -16.17 8.54
CA LEU A 310 -8.62 -16.01 9.44
C LEU A 310 -8.25 -15.18 10.68
N SER A 311 -7.14 -15.50 11.34
CA SER A 311 -6.66 -14.76 12.51
C SER A 311 -6.44 -13.28 12.20
N TYR A 312 -5.91 -12.97 11.02
CA TYR A 312 -5.71 -11.58 10.60
C TYR A 312 -7.03 -10.83 10.42
N PHE A 313 -8.05 -11.42 9.78
CA PHE A 313 -9.35 -10.76 9.61
C PHE A 313 -10.14 -10.65 10.94
N LEU A 314 -10.05 -11.62 11.82
CA LEU A 314 -10.61 -11.50 13.18
C LEU A 314 -9.92 -10.37 13.97
N PHE A 315 -8.60 -10.25 13.86
CA PHE A 315 -7.87 -9.13 14.43
C PHE A 315 -8.34 -7.79 13.86
N LEU A 316 -8.57 -7.67 12.54
CA LEU A 316 -9.07 -6.43 11.93
C LEU A 316 -10.47 -6.06 12.42
N GLU A 317 -11.35 -7.04 12.64
CA GLU A 317 -12.67 -6.83 13.24
C GLU A 317 -12.56 -6.26 14.68
N ASP A 318 -11.68 -6.83 15.50
CA ASP A 318 -11.44 -6.34 16.86
C ASP A 318 -10.75 -4.95 16.86
N TYR A 319 -9.84 -4.75 15.93
CA TYR A 319 -9.20 -3.45 15.70
C TYR A 319 -10.24 -2.37 15.36
N GLY A 320 -11.15 -2.65 14.42
CA GLY A 320 -12.20 -1.72 14.02
C GLY A 320 -13.15 -1.36 15.16
N LYS A 321 -13.52 -2.34 15.99
CA LYS A 321 -14.32 -2.11 17.21
C LYS A 321 -13.59 -1.25 18.25
N LYS A 322 -12.29 -1.49 18.42
CA LYS A 322 -11.46 -0.78 19.41
C LYS A 322 -11.08 0.63 18.98
N PHE A 323 -10.83 0.82 17.68
CA PHE A 323 -10.36 2.07 17.09
C PHE A 323 -11.20 2.47 15.87
N PRO A 324 -12.50 2.78 16.04
CA PRO A 324 -13.42 2.98 14.91
C PRO A 324 -13.02 4.13 13.97
N ALA A 325 -12.31 5.16 14.49
CA ALA A 325 -11.78 6.26 13.65
C ALA A 325 -10.70 5.81 12.66
N PHE A 326 -10.13 4.63 12.84
CA PHE A 326 -9.02 4.10 12.05
C PHE A 326 -9.35 2.75 11.41
N SER A 327 -10.61 2.29 11.51
CA SER A 327 -11.05 1.02 10.94
C SER A 327 -10.90 1.04 9.43
N PRO A 328 -10.18 0.07 8.82
CA PRO A 328 -10.16 -0.08 7.38
C PRO A 328 -11.53 -0.57 6.88
N GLU A 329 -11.87 -0.23 5.65
CA GLU A 329 -12.91 -0.95 4.92
C GLU A 329 -12.37 -2.34 4.57
N ILE A 330 -13.15 -3.39 4.83
CA ILE A 330 -12.75 -4.77 4.52
C ILE A 330 -13.66 -5.31 3.43
N LEU A 331 -13.16 -5.33 2.19
CA LEU A 331 -13.88 -5.94 1.08
C LEU A 331 -13.90 -7.47 1.24
N GLY A 332 -15.04 -8.08 0.96
CA GLY A 332 -15.25 -9.54 1.06
C GLY A 332 -15.65 -10.03 2.45
N VAL A 333 -15.61 -9.18 3.47
CA VAL A 333 -16.25 -9.43 4.76
C VAL A 333 -17.52 -8.60 4.85
N HIS A 334 -18.65 -9.25 5.13
CA HIS A 334 -19.96 -8.64 5.23
C HIS A 334 -20.44 -8.66 6.67
N HIS A 335 -21.41 -7.82 7.01
CA HIS A 335 -22.02 -7.80 8.34
C HIS A 335 -23.53 -7.99 8.22
N ASP A 336 -24.09 -8.81 9.09
CA ASP A 336 -25.54 -9.01 9.19
C ASP A 336 -26.22 -7.82 9.92
N GLU A 337 -27.54 -7.88 10.06
CA GLU A 337 -28.33 -6.85 10.76
C GLU A 337 -27.93 -6.67 12.23
N LYS A 338 -27.24 -7.64 12.82
CA LYS A 338 -26.74 -7.60 14.21
C LYS A 338 -25.27 -7.17 14.27
N GLY A 339 -24.67 -6.85 13.11
CA GLY A 339 -23.26 -6.48 13.02
C GLY A 339 -22.29 -7.67 13.16
N GLN A 340 -22.76 -8.92 12.94
CA GLN A 340 -21.87 -10.09 12.99
C GLN A 340 -21.19 -10.29 11.63
N PRO A 341 -19.85 -10.46 11.59
CA PRO A 341 -19.13 -10.63 10.35
C PRO A 341 -19.38 -12.02 9.74
N TYR A 342 -19.62 -12.04 8.42
CA TYR A 342 -19.76 -13.27 7.65
C TYR A 342 -19.05 -13.15 6.29
N VAL A 343 -18.79 -14.29 5.68
CA VAL A 343 -18.11 -14.40 4.38
C VAL A 343 -18.84 -15.38 3.48
N TRP A 344 -18.72 -15.20 2.17
CA TRP A 344 -19.22 -16.12 1.18
C TRP A 344 -18.17 -17.19 0.86
N VAL A 345 -18.55 -18.44 1.03
CA VAL A 345 -17.73 -19.61 0.71
C VAL A 345 -18.46 -20.54 -0.26
N LEU A 346 -17.72 -21.42 -0.91
CA LEU A 346 -18.31 -22.47 -1.75
C LEU A 346 -19.25 -23.32 -0.89
N ALA A 347 -20.46 -23.57 -1.41
CA ALA A 347 -21.41 -24.50 -0.80
C ALA A 347 -20.82 -25.93 -0.76
N ASP A 348 -21.23 -26.70 0.23
CA ASP A 348 -20.81 -28.12 0.38
C ASP A 348 -21.33 -28.99 -0.74
#